data_fa0a5b542e930fde56cb000c436654ca
#
_entry.id   fa0a5b542e930fde56cb000c436654ca
#
_cell.length_a   1.000
_cell.length_b   1.000
_cell.length_c   1.000
_cell.angle_alpha   90.00
_cell.angle_beta   90.00
_cell.angle_gamma   90.00
#
_symmetry.space_group_name_H-M   'P 1'
#
loop_
_entity.id
_entity.type
_entity.pdbx_description
1 polymer ?
#
loop_
_entity_poly.entity_id
_entity_poly.type
_entity_poly.pdbx_seq_one_letter_code
_entity_poly.pdbx_strand_id
1 'polypeptide(L)'
;EILSAAQSLSETERQSLVQALSPNKQCEATVPESSRLSALLEKQGCCPHCGGTRYYRFGKDHGTQRFKCKDCGRTFTEYTGTWQQKLHKKWLVKAYMRLMSEQKSLDKISAALHINKKTAFDWRHKILRSLKQDEGGSFFGIAESNETLFDKSDKGSRHLKRKPRKRGGETKGKGISKDMATVLVTADRKNGLNMTFCGYGRLTKAKIAESLHTL
;
A
#
# COMPACT_ATOMS: atom_id res chain seq x y z
N GLU A 1 9.22 -25.21 31.67
CA GLU A 1 9.57 -26.28 30.69
C GLU A 1 10.34 -25.76 29.50
N ILE A 2 9.94 -24.61 28.87
CA ILE A 2 10.63 -24.04 27.68
C ILE A 2 12.04 -23.53 28.00
N LEU A 3 12.25 -22.95 29.19
CA LEU A 3 13.56 -22.43 29.62
C LEU A 3 14.55 -23.56 29.95
N SER A 4 14.08 -24.69 30.46
CA SER A 4 14.93 -25.86 30.74
C SER A 4 15.36 -26.57 29.45
N ALA A 5 14.48 -26.65 28.46
CA ALA A 5 14.80 -27.19 27.14
C ALA A 5 15.84 -26.32 26.39
N ALA A 6 15.78 -25.00 26.55
CA ALA A 6 16.75 -24.08 25.92
C ALA A 6 18.15 -24.19 26.57
N GLN A 7 18.27 -24.62 27.81
CA GLN A 7 19.56 -24.79 28.50
C GLN A 7 20.31 -26.09 28.09
N SER A 8 19.60 -27.07 27.53
CA SER A 8 20.16 -28.34 27.07
C SER A 8 20.69 -28.32 25.62
N LEU A 9 20.48 -27.22 24.90
CA LEU A 9 20.93 -27.07 23.52
C LEU A 9 22.41 -26.69 23.45
N SER A 10 23.11 -27.26 22.48
CA SER A 10 24.48 -26.87 22.15
C SER A 10 24.57 -25.41 21.68
N GLU A 11 25.77 -24.81 21.80
CA GLU A 11 25.99 -23.41 21.39
C GLU A 11 25.62 -23.15 19.92
N THR A 12 25.88 -24.13 19.05
CA THR A 12 25.52 -24.10 17.63
C THR A 12 24.02 -24.13 17.38
N GLU A 13 23.27 -24.91 18.17
CA GLU A 13 21.81 -24.98 18.09
C GLU A 13 21.16 -23.74 18.68
N ARG A 14 21.71 -23.16 19.74
CA ARG A 14 21.28 -21.85 20.28
C ARG A 14 21.45 -20.74 19.27
N GLN A 15 22.60 -20.68 18.59
CA GLN A 15 22.86 -19.69 17.54
C GLN A 15 21.90 -19.85 16.36
N SER A 16 21.61 -21.09 15.93
CA SER A 16 20.63 -21.37 14.88
C SER A 16 19.22 -20.96 15.27
N LEU A 17 18.81 -21.19 16.51
CA LEU A 17 17.51 -20.77 17.05
C LEU A 17 17.42 -19.25 17.19
N VAL A 18 18.45 -18.58 17.66
CA VAL A 18 18.50 -17.11 17.72
C VAL A 18 18.41 -16.51 16.31
N GLN A 19 19.05 -17.13 15.33
CA GLN A 19 18.99 -16.68 13.94
C GLN A 19 17.61 -16.94 13.31
N ALA A 20 16.93 -18.03 13.66
CA ALA A 20 15.58 -18.35 13.19
C ALA A 20 14.49 -17.52 13.89
N LEU A 21 14.69 -17.17 15.16
CA LEU A 21 13.74 -16.37 15.96
C LEU A 21 14.03 -14.86 15.93
N SER A 22 15.19 -14.45 15.44
CA SER A 22 15.47 -13.03 15.23
C SER A 22 14.51 -12.52 14.17
N PRO A 23 13.60 -11.56 14.48
CA PRO A 23 12.83 -10.90 13.45
C PRO A 23 13.81 -10.36 12.43
N ASN A 24 13.58 -10.69 11.17
CA ASN A 24 14.45 -10.37 10.04
C ASN A 24 14.75 -8.86 10.04
N LYS A 25 15.83 -8.48 10.74
CA LYS A 25 16.32 -7.10 10.89
C LYS A 25 17.01 -6.63 9.60
N GLN A 26 16.35 -6.82 8.45
CA GLN A 26 16.85 -6.40 7.15
C GLN A 26 16.20 -5.10 6.63
N CYS A 27 15.62 -4.28 7.51
CA CYS A 27 15.02 -3.00 7.10
C CYS A 27 15.67 -1.75 7.70
N GLU A 28 16.84 -1.81 8.31
CA GLU A 28 17.50 -0.61 8.85
C GLU A 28 18.96 -0.39 8.41
N ALA A 29 19.40 -1.03 7.35
CA ALA A 29 20.62 -0.58 6.70
C ALA A 29 20.24 0.53 5.71
N THR A 30 20.78 1.71 5.89
CA THR A 30 20.90 2.78 4.88
C THR A 30 21.74 2.27 3.73
N VAL A 31 21.21 1.33 2.98
CA VAL A 31 21.82 0.82 1.76
C VAL A 31 21.71 1.97 0.75
N PRO A 32 22.82 2.44 0.17
CA PRO A 32 22.77 3.48 -0.85
C PRO A 32 21.76 3.08 -1.93
N GLU A 33 21.02 4.04 -2.43
CA GLU A 33 19.90 3.83 -3.37
C GLU A 33 20.33 3.00 -4.60
N SER A 34 21.59 3.12 -5.01
CA SER A 34 22.19 2.33 -6.09
C SER A 34 22.36 0.83 -5.79
N SER A 35 22.51 0.43 -4.54
CA SER A 35 22.68 -0.99 -4.16
C SER A 35 21.34 -1.69 -3.89
N ARG A 36 20.28 -0.96 -3.55
CA ARG A 36 18.90 -1.50 -3.54
C ARG A 36 18.44 -1.87 -4.95
N LEU A 37 18.92 -1.15 -5.94
CA LEU A 37 18.67 -1.35 -7.36
C LEU A 37 19.24 -2.65 -7.87
N SER A 38 20.53 -2.89 -7.62
CA SER A 38 21.16 -4.15 -8.00
C SER A 38 20.51 -5.33 -7.29
N ALA A 39 20.21 -5.22 -5.99
CA ALA A 39 19.57 -6.28 -5.21
C ALA A 39 18.13 -6.60 -5.67
N LEU A 40 17.34 -5.62 -6.11
CA LEU A 40 16.00 -5.85 -6.66
C LEU A 40 16.05 -6.48 -8.06
N LEU A 41 17.01 -6.07 -8.89
CA LEU A 41 17.23 -6.66 -10.20
C LEU A 41 17.82 -8.07 -10.10
N GLU A 42 18.69 -8.32 -9.12
CA GLU A 42 19.21 -9.66 -8.82
C GLU A 42 18.13 -10.59 -8.27
N LYS A 43 17.18 -10.10 -7.45
CA LYS A 43 16.06 -10.90 -6.96
C LYS A 43 15.00 -11.21 -8.01
N GLN A 44 14.74 -10.30 -8.95
CA GLN A 44 13.78 -10.53 -10.02
C GLN A 44 14.43 -11.14 -11.27
N GLY A 45 15.71 -10.90 -11.52
CA GLY A 45 16.52 -11.56 -12.56
C GLY A 45 15.93 -11.58 -13.96
N CYS A 46 14.82 -10.86 -14.21
CA CYS A 46 14.08 -10.96 -15.46
C CYS A 46 13.49 -9.60 -15.91
N CYS A 47 13.23 -9.52 -17.20
CA CYS A 47 12.57 -8.36 -17.81
C CYS A 47 11.10 -8.26 -17.33
N PRO A 48 10.65 -7.11 -16.80
CA PRO A 48 9.27 -6.97 -16.34
C PRO A 48 8.22 -6.97 -17.46
N HIS A 49 8.63 -6.96 -18.73
CA HIS A 49 7.73 -6.97 -19.87
C HIS A 49 7.48 -8.36 -20.44
N CYS A 50 8.49 -9.23 -20.44
CA CYS A 50 8.41 -10.55 -21.09
C CYS A 50 8.94 -11.71 -20.23
N GLY A 51 9.47 -11.43 -19.02
CA GLY A 51 10.08 -12.45 -18.16
C GLY A 51 11.45 -12.95 -18.63
N GLY A 52 11.97 -12.45 -19.75
CA GLY A 52 13.28 -12.87 -20.27
C GLY A 52 14.43 -12.46 -19.36
N THR A 53 15.43 -13.31 -19.23
CA THR A 53 16.60 -13.09 -18.35
C THR A 53 17.76 -12.40 -19.06
N ARG A 54 17.71 -12.29 -20.39
CA ARG A 54 18.77 -11.70 -21.21
C ARG A 54 18.54 -10.19 -21.36
N TYR A 55 19.23 -9.38 -20.58
CA TYR A 55 19.21 -7.93 -20.68
C TYR A 55 20.60 -7.34 -20.45
N TYR A 56 20.79 -6.07 -20.83
CA TYR A 56 22.03 -5.36 -20.65
C TYR A 56 21.79 -3.90 -20.24
N ARG A 57 22.81 -3.26 -19.68
CA ARG A 57 22.77 -1.85 -19.30
C ARG A 57 22.65 -0.98 -20.55
N PHE A 58 21.66 -0.08 -20.58
CA PHE A 58 21.36 0.78 -21.71
C PHE A 58 21.31 2.26 -21.29
N GLY A 59 22.44 2.80 -20.86
CA GLY A 59 22.56 4.19 -20.44
C GLY A 59 21.83 4.52 -19.14
N LYS A 60 21.79 5.80 -18.78
CA LYS A 60 21.08 6.34 -17.61
C LYS A 60 20.02 7.34 -18.06
N ASP A 61 18.95 7.44 -17.28
CA ASP A 61 17.88 8.42 -17.45
C ASP A 61 17.67 9.14 -16.11
N HIS A 62 17.95 10.45 -16.07
CA HIS A 62 17.90 11.26 -14.84
C HIS A 62 18.56 10.57 -13.62
N GLY A 63 19.77 10.04 -13.82
CA GLY A 63 20.52 9.35 -12.77
C GLY A 63 20.13 7.88 -12.54
N THR A 64 19.01 7.41 -13.08
CA THR A 64 18.52 6.03 -12.94
C THR A 64 19.09 5.14 -14.04
N GLN A 65 19.63 3.96 -13.69
CA GLN A 65 20.13 2.99 -14.67
C GLN A 65 18.97 2.41 -15.49
N ARG A 66 19.10 2.47 -16.82
CA ARG A 66 18.19 1.81 -17.76
C ARG A 66 18.78 0.49 -18.22
N PHE A 67 17.91 -0.46 -18.47
CA PHE A 67 18.24 -1.76 -19.05
C PHE A 67 17.44 -1.97 -20.33
N LYS A 68 18.00 -2.73 -21.28
CA LYS A 68 17.29 -3.14 -22.47
C LYS A 68 17.29 -4.66 -22.56
N CYS A 69 16.11 -5.23 -22.72
CA CYS A 69 15.91 -6.65 -22.91
C CYS A 69 16.32 -7.07 -24.33
N LYS A 70 17.07 -8.17 -24.46
CA LYS A 70 17.46 -8.73 -25.76
C LYS A 70 16.30 -9.49 -26.42
N ASP A 71 15.40 -10.03 -25.61
CA ASP A 71 14.31 -10.87 -26.10
C ASP A 71 13.12 -10.05 -26.66
N CYS A 72 12.69 -9.01 -25.94
CA CYS A 72 11.55 -8.19 -26.38
C CYS A 72 11.96 -6.78 -26.87
N GLY A 73 13.25 -6.41 -26.80
CA GLY A 73 13.75 -5.11 -27.25
C GLY A 73 13.34 -3.89 -26.38
N ARG A 74 12.44 -4.09 -25.40
CA ARG A 74 11.94 -3.01 -24.55
C ARG A 74 12.96 -2.58 -23.48
N THR A 75 12.93 -1.29 -23.15
CA THR A 75 13.74 -0.75 -22.07
C THR A 75 12.94 -0.72 -20.76
N PHE A 76 13.63 -0.93 -19.66
CA PHE A 76 13.07 -0.88 -18.33
C PHE A 76 14.06 -0.30 -17.31
N THR A 77 13.56 0.11 -16.19
CA THR A 77 14.30 0.58 -15.02
C THR A 77 13.79 -0.17 -13.80
N GLU A 78 14.44 -0.02 -12.67
CA GLU A 78 13.95 -0.53 -11.37
C GLU A 78 12.53 -0.12 -11.01
N TYR A 79 12.10 1.06 -11.51
CA TYR A 79 10.76 1.59 -11.23
C TYR A 79 9.69 1.05 -12.17
N THR A 80 10.09 0.30 -13.22
CA THR A 80 9.14 -0.24 -14.20
C THR A 80 8.19 -1.24 -13.53
N GLY A 81 6.88 -1.03 -13.69
CA GLY A 81 5.85 -1.83 -13.03
C GLY A 81 5.52 -1.40 -11.60
N THR A 82 6.26 -0.46 -11.03
CA THR A 82 5.96 0.09 -9.69
C THR A 82 5.15 1.38 -9.76
N TRP A 83 4.55 1.77 -8.64
CA TRP A 83 3.82 3.04 -8.53
C TRP A 83 4.72 4.28 -8.75
N GLN A 84 6.04 4.13 -8.60
CA GLN A 84 7.02 5.19 -8.82
C GLN A 84 7.38 5.37 -10.31
N GLN A 85 6.91 4.50 -11.18
CA GLN A 85 7.10 4.62 -12.61
C GLN A 85 6.57 5.98 -13.11
N LYS A 86 7.33 6.65 -13.97
CA LYS A 86 6.99 7.98 -14.53
C LYS A 86 6.89 9.12 -13.50
N LEU A 87 7.44 8.96 -12.29
CA LEU A 87 7.61 10.10 -11.40
C LEU A 87 8.87 10.89 -11.77
N HIS A 88 8.71 12.22 -11.95
CA HIS A 88 9.83 13.10 -12.29
C HIS A 88 10.69 13.43 -11.06
N LYS A 89 10.08 13.70 -9.90
CA LYS A 89 10.74 14.13 -8.66
C LYS A 89 10.84 12.98 -7.65
N LYS A 90 11.44 11.85 -8.03
CA LYS A 90 11.53 10.65 -7.19
C LYS A 90 12.23 10.88 -5.85
N TRP A 91 13.18 11.80 -5.81
CA TRP A 91 13.91 12.17 -4.57
C TRP A 91 13.01 12.75 -3.49
N LEU A 92 11.86 13.31 -3.83
CA LEU A 92 10.90 13.85 -2.87
C LEU A 92 9.96 12.78 -2.28
N VAL A 93 9.94 11.57 -2.84
CA VAL A 93 9.02 10.51 -2.42
C VAL A 93 9.16 10.16 -0.94
N LYS A 94 10.40 10.04 -0.45
CA LYS A 94 10.66 9.72 0.97
C LYS A 94 10.11 10.83 1.89
N ALA A 95 10.36 12.09 1.56
CA ALA A 95 9.82 13.22 2.31
C ALA A 95 8.29 13.29 2.22
N TYR A 96 7.72 12.99 1.05
CA TYR A 96 6.28 12.93 0.85
C TYR A 96 5.63 11.86 1.74
N MET A 97 6.18 10.65 1.76
CA MET A 97 5.67 9.55 2.59
C MET A 97 5.73 9.88 4.08
N ARG A 98 6.81 10.53 4.54
CA ARG A 98 6.92 11.02 5.91
C ARG A 98 5.81 12.02 6.26
N LEU A 99 5.59 13.04 5.43
CA LEU A 99 4.52 14.02 5.67
C LEU A 99 3.13 13.39 5.59
N MET A 100 2.96 12.37 4.78
CA MET A 100 1.71 11.61 4.70
C MET A 100 1.47 10.79 5.97
N SER A 101 2.49 10.13 6.53
CA SER A 101 2.38 9.40 7.81
C SER A 101 2.12 10.34 8.99
N GLU A 102 2.61 11.59 8.95
CA GLU A 102 2.28 12.65 9.89
C GLU A 102 0.86 13.23 9.69
N GLN A 103 0.03 12.62 8.83
CA GLN A 103 -1.35 13.02 8.54
C GLN A 103 -1.48 14.47 8.03
N LYS A 104 -0.44 15.02 7.41
CA LYS A 104 -0.51 16.37 6.84
C LYS A 104 -1.51 16.46 5.69
N SER A 105 -2.22 17.59 5.61
CA SER A 105 -3.13 17.86 4.48
C SER A 105 -2.35 18.04 3.17
N LEU A 106 -3.02 17.82 2.03
CA LEU A 106 -2.40 17.99 0.71
C LEU A 106 -1.83 19.41 0.51
N ASP A 107 -2.48 20.44 1.07
CA ASP A 107 -1.99 21.82 0.98
C ASP A 107 -0.67 22.00 1.73
N LYS A 108 -0.58 21.44 2.95
CA LYS A 108 0.66 21.48 3.73
C LYS A 108 1.79 20.71 3.06
N ILE A 109 1.49 19.53 2.48
CA ILE A 109 2.48 18.72 1.76
C ILE A 109 2.96 19.44 0.49
N SER A 110 2.03 20.01 -0.28
CA SER A 110 2.38 20.73 -1.52
C SER A 110 3.26 21.95 -1.24
N ALA A 111 2.95 22.71 -0.18
CA ALA A 111 3.76 23.84 0.26
C ALA A 111 5.15 23.42 0.75
N ALA A 112 5.23 22.37 1.60
CA ALA A 112 6.49 21.90 2.17
C ALA A 112 7.46 21.33 1.12
N LEU A 113 6.94 20.68 0.07
CA LEU A 113 7.74 20.03 -0.97
C LEU A 113 7.86 20.86 -2.25
N HIS A 114 7.28 22.05 -2.29
CA HIS A 114 7.23 22.92 -3.49
C HIS A 114 6.76 22.16 -4.74
N ILE A 115 5.66 21.40 -4.60
CA ILE A 115 4.99 20.69 -5.67
C ILE A 115 3.56 21.18 -5.83
N ASN A 116 3.01 20.99 -7.03
CA ASN A 116 1.60 21.35 -7.27
C ASN A 116 0.67 20.44 -6.42
N LYS A 117 -0.42 20.99 -5.91
CA LYS A 117 -1.44 20.27 -5.14
C LYS A 117 -1.99 19.05 -5.91
N LYS A 118 -2.18 19.17 -7.25
CA LYS A 118 -2.58 18.06 -8.10
C LYS A 118 -1.53 16.94 -8.08
N THR A 119 -0.25 17.28 -8.17
CA THR A 119 0.84 16.31 -8.06
C THR A 119 0.81 15.59 -6.70
N ALA A 120 0.64 16.32 -5.62
CA ALA A 120 0.50 15.75 -4.28
C ALA A 120 -0.70 14.80 -4.18
N PHE A 121 -1.84 15.18 -4.78
CA PHE A 121 -3.04 14.35 -4.86
C PHE A 121 -2.78 13.05 -5.65
N ASP A 122 -2.21 13.17 -6.84
CA ASP A 122 -1.93 12.01 -7.71
C ASP A 122 -0.94 11.03 -7.05
N TRP A 123 0.08 11.55 -6.35
CA TRP A 123 1.02 10.72 -5.60
C TRP A 123 0.36 9.97 -4.45
N ARG A 124 -0.51 10.65 -3.68
CA ARG A 124 -1.28 10.00 -2.60
C ARG A 124 -2.09 8.83 -3.14
N HIS A 125 -2.80 9.03 -4.26
CA HIS A 125 -3.59 7.97 -4.87
C HIS A 125 -2.76 6.82 -5.42
N LYS A 126 -1.57 7.09 -6.00
CA LYS A 126 -0.65 6.03 -6.45
C LYS A 126 -0.15 5.19 -5.27
N ILE A 127 0.24 5.84 -4.17
CA ILE A 127 0.69 5.15 -2.95
C ILE A 127 -0.44 4.30 -2.37
N LEU A 128 -1.62 4.87 -2.18
CA LEU A 128 -2.77 4.13 -1.63
C LEU A 128 -3.17 2.94 -2.52
N ARG A 129 -3.10 3.09 -3.85
CA ARG A 129 -3.35 1.97 -4.76
C ARG A 129 -2.33 0.85 -4.64
N SER A 130 -1.05 1.18 -4.43
CA SER A 130 -0.03 0.16 -4.23
C SER A 130 -0.22 -0.61 -2.92
N LEU A 131 -0.67 0.06 -1.87
CA LEU A 131 -1.00 -0.59 -0.59
C LEU A 131 -2.20 -1.52 -0.70
N LYS A 132 -3.17 -1.19 -1.56
CA LYS A 132 -4.35 -2.05 -1.77
C LYS A 132 -4.01 -3.44 -2.33
N GLN A 133 -2.88 -3.58 -3.03
CA GLN A 133 -2.44 -4.87 -3.59
C GLN A 133 -1.91 -5.83 -2.51
N ASP A 134 -1.57 -5.30 -1.33
CA ASP A 134 -1.09 -6.07 -0.19
C ASP A 134 -2.24 -6.48 0.77
N GLU A 135 -3.51 -6.18 0.41
CA GLU A 135 -4.70 -6.61 1.16
C GLU A 135 -4.92 -8.12 0.97
N GLY A 136 -4.43 -8.92 1.89
CA GLY A 136 -4.57 -10.37 1.84
C GLY A 136 -3.84 -11.09 2.97
N GLY A 137 -3.58 -10.41 4.06
CA GLY A 137 -3.07 -11.04 5.29
C GLY A 137 -4.15 -11.91 5.91
N SER A 138 -3.86 -13.20 6.13
CA SER A 138 -4.69 -14.05 6.98
C SER A 138 -4.81 -13.44 8.37
N PHE A 139 -6.02 -13.36 8.91
CA PHE A 139 -6.24 -12.94 10.29
C PHE A 139 -5.80 -14.04 11.27
N PHE A 140 -5.17 -13.63 12.36
CA PHE A 140 -4.71 -14.56 13.38
C PHE A 140 -5.32 -14.23 14.75
N GLY A 141 -5.99 -15.21 15.34
CA GLY A 141 -6.56 -15.09 16.68
C GLY A 141 -7.87 -14.29 16.68
N ILE A 142 -7.97 -13.30 17.56
CA ILE A 142 -9.20 -12.50 17.71
C ILE A 142 -9.20 -11.37 16.69
N ALA A 143 -10.21 -11.35 15.83
CA ALA A 143 -10.48 -10.28 14.90
C ALA A 143 -11.71 -9.49 15.35
N GLU A 144 -11.63 -8.18 15.29
CA GLU A 144 -12.72 -7.25 15.63
C GLU A 144 -13.20 -6.57 14.34
N SER A 145 -14.52 -6.49 14.15
CA SER A 145 -15.11 -5.87 12.99
C SER A 145 -16.03 -4.72 13.39
N ASN A 146 -15.92 -3.60 12.69
CA ASN A 146 -16.78 -2.44 12.89
C ASN A 146 -17.28 -1.89 11.56
N GLU A 147 -18.48 -1.30 11.56
CA GLU A 147 -19.05 -0.65 10.38
C GLU A 147 -18.70 0.83 10.33
N THR A 148 -18.30 1.31 9.16
CA THR A 148 -18.11 2.74 8.89
C THR A 148 -19.02 3.16 7.76
N LEU A 149 -19.76 4.24 7.97
CA LEU A 149 -20.75 4.74 7.04
C LEU A 149 -20.25 6.02 6.36
N PHE A 150 -20.33 6.05 5.05
CA PHE A 150 -19.96 7.20 4.24
C PHE A 150 -21.15 7.70 3.45
N ASP A 151 -21.32 9.01 3.41
CA ASP A 151 -22.30 9.62 2.54
C ASP A 151 -21.97 9.37 1.07
N LYS A 152 -22.98 8.95 0.28
CA LYS A 152 -22.81 8.83 -1.16
C LYS A 152 -22.45 10.17 -1.76
N SER A 153 -21.30 10.24 -2.39
CA SER A 153 -20.83 11.42 -3.10
C SER A 153 -21.07 11.25 -4.60
N ASP A 154 -21.85 12.17 -5.17
CA ASP A 154 -22.02 12.29 -6.62
C ASP A 154 -21.14 13.42 -7.17
N LYS A 155 -20.02 13.72 -6.50
CA LYS A 155 -19.09 14.78 -6.90
C LYS A 155 -18.51 14.48 -8.28
N GLY A 156 -18.65 15.44 -9.18
CA GLY A 156 -18.21 15.29 -10.58
C GLY A 156 -19.30 14.81 -11.54
N SER A 157 -20.47 14.37 -11.05
CA SER A 157 -21.62 14.09 -11.91
C SER A 157 -22.22 15.37 -12.48
N ARG A 158 -22.42 15.41 -13.80
CA ARG A 158 -23.11 16.52 -14.49
C ARG A 158 -24.63 16.44 -14.39
N HIS A 159 -25.16 15.25 -14.08
CA HIS A 159 -26.59 14.97 -14.00
C HIS A 159 -26.94 14.48 -12.60
N LEU A 160 -27.12 15.39 -11.66
CA LEU A 160 -27.53 15.07 -10.30
C LEU A 160 -29.06 14.89 -10.27
N LYS A 161 -29.51 13.75 -9.77
CA LYS A 161 -30.96 13.48 -9.49
C LYS A 161 -31.47 14.19 -8.24
N ARG A 162 -30.62 14.89 -7.51
CA ARG A 162 -30.89 15.62 -6.28
C ARG A 162 -30.20 16.99 -6.28
N LYS A 163 -30.64 17.90 -5.41
CA LYS A 163 -29.91 19.17 -5.20
C LYS A 163 -28.48 18.92 -4.71
N PRO A 164 -27.48 19.70 -5.23
CA PRO A 164 -26.11 19.58 -4.74
C PRO A 164 -26.04 19.78 -3.24
N ARG A 165 -25.26 18.94 -2.55
CA ARG A 165 -24.99 19.12 -1.13
C ARG A 165 -23.98 20.24 -0.93
N LYS A 166 -24.24 21.12 0.05
CA LYS A 166 -23.22 22.06 0.54
C LYS A 166 -22.20 21.31 1.38
N ARG A 167 -20.95 21.68 1.30
CA ARG A 167 -19.88 21.11 2.15
C ARG A 167 -20.22 21.38 3.62
N GLY A 168 -20.21 20.34 4.44
CA GLY A 168 -20.60 20.40 5.86
C GLY A 168 -22.10 20.49 6.11
N GLY A 169 -22.95 20.31 5.08
CA GLY A 169 -24.40 20.23 5.26
C GLY A 169 -24.79 18.93 5.94
N GLU A 170 -25.78 19.02 6.85
CA GLU A 170 -26.33 17.83 7.53
C GLU A 170 -27.05 16.90 6.58
N THR A 171 -26.94 15.59 6.84
CA THR A 171 -27.74 14.58 6.16
C THR A 171 -29.20 14.71 6.56
N LYS A 172 -30.10 14.78 5.58
CA LYS A 172 -31.53 14.81 5.84
C LYS A 172 -32.01 13.44 6.37
N GLY A 173 -32.23 13.33 7.65
CA GLY A 173 -32.82 12.16 8.30
C GLY A 173 -32.04 11.68 9.52
N LYS A 174 -32.76 11.12 10.48
CA LYS A 174 -32.16 10.46 11.64
C LYS A 174 -31.81 9.01 11.28
N GLY A 175 -30.60 8.57 11.61
CA GLY A 175 -30.16 7.18 11.43
C GLY A 175 -29.50 6.88 10.08
N ILE A 176 -29.35 5.59 9.77
CA ILE A 176 -28.65 5.10 8.58
C ILE A 176 -29.55 5.21 7.35
N SER A 177 -29.15 6.09 6.43
CA SER A 177 -29.86 6.26 5.15
C SER A 177 -29.52 5.12 4.18
N LYS A 178 -30.47 4.77 3.31
CA LYS A 178 -30.29 3.80 2.23
C LYS A 178 -29.20 4.21 1.22
N ASP A 179 -28.84 5.49 1.18
CA ASP A 179 -27.83 6.04 0.27
C ASP A 179 -26.41 6.08 0.90
N MET A 180 -26.25 5.70 2.15
CA MET A 180 -24.95 5.65 2.79
C MET A 180 -24.18 4.41 2.33
N ALA A 181 -22.94 4.60 1.89
CA ALA A 181 -22.02 3.51 1.58
C ALA A 181 -21.51 2.90 2.90
N THR A 182 -21.68 1.60 3.07
CA THR A 182 -21.25 0.87 4.25
C THR A 182 -19.97 0.12 3.96
N VAL A 183 -18.95 0.35 4.79
CA VAL A 183 -17.66 -0.33 4.73
C VAL A 183 -17.50 -1.09 6.04
N LEU A 184 -17.27 -2.40 5.95
CA LEU A 184 -16.86 -3.22 7.08
C LEU A 184 -15.35 -3.17 7.21
N VAL A 185 -14.88 -2.73 8.37
CA VAL A 185 -13.47 -2.71 8.73
C VAL A 185 -13.21 -3.82 9.72
N THR A 186 -12.36 -4.76 9.36
CA THR A 186 -11.96 -5.88 10.22
C THR A 186 -10.47 -5.76 10.52
N ALA A 187 -10.11 -5.85 11.78
CA ALA A 187 -8.72 -5.78 12.24
C ALA A 187 -8.44 -6.88 13.26
N ASP A 188 -7.24 -7.42 13.24
CA ASP A 188 -6.72 -8.33 14.26
C ASP A 188 -5.66 -7.63 15.14
N ARG A 189 -5.24 -8.32 16.21
CA ARG A 189 -4.20 -7.81 17.12
C ARG A 189 -2.77 -7.99 16.59
N LYS A 190 -2.60 -8.58 15.40
CA LYS A 190 -1.30 -8.82 14.73
C LYS A 190 -1.10 -7.97 13.47
N ASN A 191 -1.78 -6.83 13.39
CA ASN A 191 -1.75 -5.87 12.27
C ASN A 191 -2.44 -6.35 10.98
N GLY A 192 -3.24 -7.40 11.03
CA GLY A 192 -4.19 -7.73 9.96
C GLY A 192 -5.27 -6.65 9.88
N LEU A 193 -5.48 -6.06 8.70
CA LEU A 193 -6.52 -5.07 8.45
C LEU A 193 -7.16 -5.35 7.11
N ASN A 194 -8.49 -5.42 7.10
CA ASN A 194 -9.27 -5.50 5.87
C ASN A 194 -10.41 -4.49 5.87
N MET A 195 -10.70 -3.93 4.70
CA MET A 195 -11.79 -2.99 4.48
C MET A 195 -12.62 -3.43 3.30
N THR A 196 -13.82 -3.93 3.55
CA THR A 196 -14.71 -4.44 2.50
C THR A 196 -15.92 -3.54 2.32
N PHE A 197 -16.20 -3.15 1.08
CA PHE A 197 -17.42 -2.41 0.75
C PHE A 197 -18.62 -3.36 0.73
N CYS A 198 -19.58 -3.19 1.65
CA CYS A 198 -20.76 -4.05 1.84
C CYS A 198 -22.02 -3.50 1.16
N GLY A 199 -21.88 -2.56 0.23
CA GLY A 199 -23.01 -1.95 -0.46
C GLY A 199 -23.54 -0.70 0.25
N TYR A 200 -24.79 -0.37 -0.02
CA TYR A 200 -25.44 0.82 0.53
C TYR A 200 -26.47 0.46 1.62
N GLY A 201 -26.68 1.41 2.54
CA GLY A 201 -27.63 1.30 3.64
C GLY A 201 -27.12 0.44 4.80
N ARG A 202 -28.05 -0.02 5.64
CA ARG A 202 -27.73 -0.79 6.84
C ARG A 202 -27.00 -2.10 6.52
N LEU A 203 -26.05 -2.47 7.36
CA LEU A 203 -25.39 -3.76 7.31
C LEU A 203 -26.35 -4.88 7.73
N THR A 204 -26.43 -5.94 6.95
CA THR A 204 -27.25 -7.13 7.22
C THR A 204 -26.38 -8.34 7.48
N LYS A 205 -26.91 -9.37 8.16
CA LYS A 205 -26.18 -10.62 8.40
C LYS A 205 -25.65 -11.25 7.11
N ALA A 206 -26.42 -11.20 6.02
CA ALA A 206 -26.00 -11.73 4.72
C ALA A 206 -24.80 -10.99 4.15
N LYS A 207 -24.79 -9.64 4.21
CA LYS A 207 -23.66 -8.81 3.77
C LYS A 207 -22.40 -9.05 4.60
N ILE A 208 -22.56 -9.28 5.91
CA ILE A 208 -21.43 -9.62 6.79
C ILE A 208 -20.86 -10.98 6.38
N ALA A 209 -21.70 -12.00 6.21
CA ALA A 209 -21.26 -13.33 5.82
C ALA A 209 -20.52 -13.31 4.48
N GLU A 210 -21.04 -12.61 3.46
CA GLU A 210 -20.41 -12.42 2.17
C GLU A 210 -19.03 -11.74 2.29
N SER A 211 -18.94 -10.69 3.12
CA SER A 211 -17.69 -9.95 3.33
C SER A 211 -16.62 -10.75 4.07
N LEU A 212 -17.04 -11.64 4.98
CA LEU A 212 -16.12 -12.50 5.74
C LEU A 212 -15.70 -13.75 4.96
N HIS A 213 -16.49 -14.20 3.98
CA HIS A 213 -16.12 -15.31 3.09
C HIS A 213 -14.96 -14.95 2.14
N THR A 214 -14.68 -13.66 1.95
CA THR A 214 -13.55 -13.18 1.12
C THR A 214 -12.27 -13.00 1.91
N LEU A 215 -12.25 -13.35 3.18
CA LEU A 215 -11.11 -13.31 4.10
C LEU A 215 -10.52 -14.69 4.32
#